data_4bad4bac44c81ada1fc7934a0a8764f7
#
_entry.id   4bad4bac44c81ada1fc7934a0a8764f7
#
_cell.length_a   1.000
_cell.length_b   1.000
_cell.length_c   1.000
_cell.angle_alpha   90.00
_cell.angle_beta   90.00
_cell.angle_gamma   90.00
#
_symmetry.space_group_name_H-M   'P 1'
#
loop_
_entity.id
_entity.type
_entity.pdbx_description
1 polymer ?
#
loop_
_entity_poly.entity_id
_entity_poly.type
_entity_poly.pdbx_seq_one_letter_code
_entity_poly.pdbx_strand_id
1 'polypeptide(L)'
;NVAKALHAGHLRSPNIGEALKRLCEAVGYKTISDVHFGDWGRPMGLIICEIKHRYPELDFFNPNLDSYPKESPVSLEDLYDIYPLASAKAKEDESYMEEAREFTRKLQNKEKGIYELYEAFTSIAIDDIKDIYHMLNATFDLYEGERDADEYIPELLDYFKKGNYTQISDGATIIDVKEETDKKEMPPVILIKSNGGVLYDTTELATLYSRIKRFDAHKYFYLTDIRQELHFVQAFRAAYKTNLVSKDISLEWFGFGTMNGPDGKPFKTRDGGVMPLRKLIDLVKDETRKVIKDNIKEEDKDELAYKLAIAAIKYADLLPNRTSDYVFDPVKFSDINGKTGTYLLYSTVRMKSLLNKCEIEYKKYHKISSTYERNIIMNIINLRNTLEKSFASRSLNEICEYLYRLTSSFNALYSNCEVLTEKDAETKESLLVLTKLVYETNKYLLDILAIDVPDKI
;
A
#
# COMPACT_ATOMS: atom_id res chain seq x y z
N ASN A 1 -6.24 -4.07 9.22
CA ASN A 1 -7.19 -4.52 10.26
C ASN A 1 -8.47 -3.72 10.13
N VAL A 2 -9.56 -4.39 9.75
CA VAL A 2 -10.89 -3.78 9.52
C VAL A 2 -11.52 -3.18 10.79
N ALA A 3 -10.99 -3.52 11.97
CA ALA A 3 -11.44 -2.98 13.25
C ALA A 3 -10.97 -1.55 13.54
N LYS A 4 -10.17 -0.93 12.67
CA LYS A 4 -9.57 0.38 12.90
C LYS A 4 -9.58 1.23 11.64
N ALA A 5 -9.84 2.53 11.80
CA ALA A 5 -9.60 3.48 10.73
C ALA A 5 -8.17 3.39 10.18
N LEU A 6 -8.02 3.47 8.88
CA LEU A 6 -6.70 3.65 8.29
C LEU A 6 -6.10 4.99 8.76
N HIS A 7 -4.88 4.94 9.24
CA HIS A 7 -4.14 6.11 9.70
C HIS A 7 -2.84 6.29 8.90
N ALA A 8 -2.17 7.40 9.11
CA ALA A 8 -0.93 7.76 8.41
C ALA A 8 0.09 6.61 8.33
N GLY A 9 0.20 5.78 9.38
CA GLY A 9 1.09 4.60 9.37
C GLY A 9 0.70 3.50 8.37
N HIS A 10 -0.52 3.49 7.84
CA HIS A 10 -0.96 2.54 6.81
C HIS A 10 -0.72 3.04 5.38
N LEU A 11 -0.26 4.28 5.19
CA LEU A 11 -0.03 4.87 3.87
C LEU A 11 0.98 4.07 3.03
N ARG A 12 2.07 3.63 3.66
CA ARG A 12 3.23 3.08 2.96
C ARG A 12 2.93 1.78 2.23
N SER A 13 2.13 0.90 2.83
CA SER A 13 1.81 -0.40 2.24
C SER A 13 1.13 -0.28 0.87
N PRO A 14 -0.04 0.38 0.72
CA PRO A 14 -0.69 0.53 -0.59
C PRO A 14 0.11 1.38 -1.57
N ASN A 15 0.83 2.40 -1.09
CA ASN A 15 1.61 3.28 -1.95
C ASN A 15 2.81 2.57 -2.59
N ILE A 16 3.63 1.89 -1.78
CA ILE A 16 4.77 1.11 -2.26
C ILE A 16 4.28 -0.10 -3.07
N GLY A 17 3.22 -0.78 -2.61
CA GLY A 17 2.67 -1.97 -3.26
C GLY A 17 2.17 -1.67 -4.67
N GLU A 18 1.39 -0.61 -4.86
CA GLU A 18 0.88 -0.19 -6.16
C GLU A 18 2.01 0.17 -7.13
N ALA A 19 2.99 0.97 -6.67
CA ALA A 19 4.10 1.35 -7.52
C ALA A 19 5.01 0.15 -7.86
N LEU A 20 5.20 -0.81 -6.95
CA LEU A 20 5.94 -2.04 -7.21
C LEU A 20 5.19 -2.94 -8.21
N LYS A 21 3.87 -3.06 -8.10
CA LYS A 21 3.01 -3.76 -9.07
C LYS A 21 3.22 -3.19 -10.46
N ARG A 22 3.04 -1.87 -10.64
CA ARG A 22 3.22 -1.20 -11.93
C ARG A 22 4.65 -1.31 -12.47
N LEU A 23 5.65 -1.29 -11.60
CA LEU A 23 7.04 -1.55 -12.01
C LEU A 23 7.22 -2.99 -12.53
N CYS A 24 6.62 -3.99 -11.89
CA CYS A 24 6.66 -5.38 -12.36
C CYS A 24 6.03 -5.50 -13.75
N GLU A 25 4.89 -4.84 -13.98
CA GLU A 25 4.22 -4.79 -15.28
C GLU A 25 5.06 -4.08 -16.34
N ALA A 26 5.69 -2.96 -15.98
CA ALA A 26 6.57 -2.18 -16.86
C ALA A 26 7.80 -2.99 -17.35
N VAL A 27 8.27 -3.95 -16.56
CA VAL A 27 9.37 -4.86 -16.95
C VAL A 27 8.88 -6.21 -17.51
N GLY A 28 7.58 -6.33 -17.78
CA GLY A 28 6.99 -7.45 -18.54
C GLY A 28 6.41 -8.60 -17.72
N TYR A 29 6.23 -8.45 -16.41
CA TYR A 29 5.54 -9.45 -15.59
C TYR A 29 4.02 -9.25 -15.61
N LYS A 30 3.28 -10.34 -15.56
CA LYS A 30 1.86 -10.31 -15.19
C LYS A 30 1.76 -10.33 -13.67
N THR A 31 0.97 -9.43 -13.11
CA THR A 31 0.78 -9.29 -11.67
C THR A 31 -0.63 -9.71 -11.25
N ILE A 32 -0.77 -10.15 -10.02
CA ILE A 32 -2.02 -10.29 -9.29
C ILE A 32 -1.79 -9.63 -7.95
N SER A 33 -2.51 -8.58 -7.67
CA SER A 33 -2.39 -7.81 -6.43
C SER A 33 -3.49 -8.17 -5.45
N ASP A 34 -3.12 -8.31 -4.18
CA ASP A 34 -4.01 -8.67 -3.11
C ASP A 34 -3.80 -7.75 -1.91
N VAL A 35 -4.89 -7.26 -1.32
CA VAL A 35 -4.88 -6.65 -0.01
C VAL A 35 -5.36 -7.68 1.01
N HIS A 36 -4.49 -8.03 1.97
CA HIS A 36 -4.81 -9.01 3.00
C HIS A 36 -5.37 -8.32 4.25
N PHE A 37 -6.68 -8.51 4.49
CA PHE A 37 -7.36 -7.93 5.63
C PHE A 37 -7.12 -8.73 6.91
N GLY A 38 -6.80 -8.04 8.01
CA GLY A 38 -6.94 -8.60 9.35
C GLY A 38 -8.38 -8.46 9.82
N ASP A 39 -9.24 -9.36 9.40
CA ASP A 39 -10.68 -9.31 9.58
C ASP A 39 -11.23 -10.51 10.36
N TRP A 40 -10.39 -11.30 11.01
CA TRP A 40 -10.79 -12.52 11.68
C TRP A 40 -10.27 -12.59 13.13
N GLY A 41 -10.82 -13.49 13.89
CA GLY A 41 -10.33 -13.82 15.23
C GLY A 41 -10.70 -12.82 16.32
N ARG A 42 -9.82 -12.70 17.33
CA ARG A 42 -10.09 -11.98 18.57
C ARG A 42 -10.52 -10.51 18.41
N PRO A 43 -9.97 -9.72 17.50
CA PRO A 43 -10.43 -8.33 17.32
C PRO A 43 -11.92 -8.24 16.97
N MET A 44 -12.42 -9.16 16.17
CA MET A 44 -13.82 -9.20 15.79
C MET A 44 -14.70 -9.60 16.98
N GLY A 45 -14.28 -10.58 17.78
CA GLY A 45 -14.97 -10.94 19.01
C GLY A 45 -15.10 -9.80 20.02
N LEU A 46 -14.06 -8.95 20.14
CA LEU A 46 -14.09 -7.75 20.98
C LEU A 46 -15.13 -6.72 20.48
N ILE A 47 -15.21 -6.52 19.17
CA ILE A 47 -16.20 -5.62 18.56
C ILE A 47 -17.61 -6.14 18.82
N ILE A 48 -17.86 -7.41 18.57
CA ILE A 48 -19.18 -8.05 18.77
C ILE A 48 -19.59 -7.96 20.25
N CYS A 49 -18.65 -8.22 21.17
CA CYS A 49 -18.89 -8.10 22.62
C CYS A 49 -19.31 -6.66 22.99
N GLU A 50 -18.61 -5.65 22.53
CA GLU A 50 -18.93 -4.25 22.84
C GLU A 50 -20.26 -3.83 22.20
N ILE A 51 -20.56 -4.28 20.96
CA ILE A 51 -21.87 -4.05 20.33
C ILE A 51 -22.98 -4.68 21.17
N LYS A 52 -22.79 -5.90 21.68
CA LYS A 52 -23.75 -6.56 22.58
C LYS A 52 -23.99 -5.76 23.85
N HIS A 53 -22.95 -5.22 24.46
CA HIS A 53 -23.07 -4.40 25.67
C HIS A 53 -23.81 -3.08 25.42
N ARG A 54 -23.59 -2.44 24.28
CA ARG A 54 -24.23 -1.17 23.92
C ARG A 54 -25.69 -1.36 23.47
N TYR A 55 -25.95 -2.43 22.73
CA TYR A 55 -27.20 -2.67 22.02
C TYR A 55 -27.67 -4.13 22.21
N PRO A 56 -28.02 -4.55 23.46
CA PRO A 56 -28.35 -5.92 23.77
C PRO A 56 -29.63 -6.46 23.08
N GLU A 57 -30.49 -5.53 22.60
CA GLU A 57 -31.78 -5.85 21.96
C GLU A 57 -31.66 -6.11 20.45
N LEU A 58 -30.49 -6.01 19.86
CA LEU A 58 -30.34 -6.22 18.42
C LEU A 58 -30.74 -7.65 18.03
N ASP A 59 -31.47 -7.79 16.95
CA ASP A 59 -31.90 -9.05 16.36
C ASP A 59 -30.75 -10.05 16.16
N PHE A 60 -29.58 -9.57 15.86
CA PHE A 60 -28.34 -10.37 15.70
C PHE A 60 -28.03 -11.28 16.90
N PHE A 61 -28.48 -10.91 18.09
CA PHE A 61 -28.28 -11.70 19.31
C PHE A 61 -29.41 -12.64 19.65
N ASN A 62 -30.49 -12.71 18.83
CA ASN A 62 -31.57 -13.63 18.97
C ASN A 62 -31.35 -14.88 18.08
N PRO A 63 -30.96 -16.04 18.63
CA PRO A 63 -30.65 -17.23 17.83
C PRO A 63 -31.88 -17.90 17.17
N ASN A 64 -33.10 -17.44 17.49
CA ASN A 64 -34.32 -18.05 17.00
C ASN A 64 -34.88 -17.39 15.72
N LEU A 65 -34.16 -16.44 15.14
CA LEU A 65 -34.59 -15.79 13.91
C LEU A 65 -34.15 -16.58 12.67
N ASP A 66 -35.00 -16.60 11.65
CA ASP A 66 -34.71 -17.23 10.36
C ASP A 66 -33.84 -16.35 9.47
N SER A 67 -33.93 -15.04 9.65
CA SER A 67 -33.17 -14.05 8.89
C SER A 67 -32.75 -12.85 9.76
N TYR A 68 -31.66 -12.20 9.43
CA TYR A 68 -31.08 -11.08 10.15
C TYR A 68 -30.96 -9.85 9.24
N PRO A 69 -30.90 -8.63 9.82
CA PRO A 69 -30.63 -7.41 9.05
C PRO A 69 -29.29 -7.54 8.27
N LYS A 70 -29.23 -6.91 7.10
CA LYS A 70 -28.00 -6.85 6.30
C LYS A 70 -27.20 -5.59 6.56
N GLU A 71 -27.86 -4.56 7.07
CA GLU A 71 -27.20 -3.27 7.37
C GLU A 71 -26.49 -3.34 8.71
N SER A 72 -25.35 -2.66 8.79
CA SER A 72 -24.62 -2.56 10.05
C SER A 72 -25.45 -1.78 11.08
N PRO A 73 -25.59 -2.30 12.31
CA PRO A 73 -26.29 -1.58 13.39
C PRO A 73 -25.46 -0.43 13.98
N VAL A 74 -24.22 -0.26 13.57
CA VAL A 74 -23.31 0.77 14.01
C VAL A 74 -22.75 1.51 12.80
N SER A 75 -22.46 2.81 12.97
CA SER A 75 -21.80 3.61 11.97
C SER A 75 -20.30 3.29 11.89
N LEU A 76 -19.63 3.81 10.86
CA LEU A 76 -18.19 3.68 10.71
C LEU A 76 -17.43 4.39 11.85
N GLU A 77 -17.92 5.54 12.29
CA GLU A 77 -17.37 6.30 13.41
C GLU A 77 -17.49 5.53 14.71
N ASP A 78 -18.68 4.92 14.97
CA ASP A 78 -18.89 4.06 16.13
C ASP A 78 -17.91 2.88 16.14
N LEU A 79 -17.73 2.23 14.97
CA LEU A 79 -16.85 1.07 14.83
C LEU A 79 -15.40 1.42 15.18
N TYR A 80 -14.95 2.61 14.80
CA TYR A 80 -13.59 3.07 15.10
C TYR A 80 -13.36 3.39 16.58
N ASP A 81 -14.41 3.72 17.33
CA ASP A 81 -14.37 3.93 18.78
C ASP A 81 -14.56 2.63 19.57
N ILE A 82 -15.38 1.70 19.06
CA ILE A 82 -15.70 0.43 19.71
C ILE A 82 -14.46 -0.40 19.99
N TYR A 83 -13.62 -0.62 19.00
CA TYR A 83 -12.47 -1.53 19.16
C TYR A 83 -11.42 -1.06 20.18
N PRO A 84 -10.95 0.21 20.21
CA PRO A 84 -10.04 0.69 21.24
C PRO A 84 -10.64 0.57 22.65
N LEU A 85 -11.93 0.91 22.79
CA LEU A 85 -12.64 0.82 24.05
C LEU A 85 -12.76 -0.63 24.52
N ALA A 86 -13.22 -1.54 23.67
CA ALA A 86 -13.33 -2.97 23.98
C ALA A 86 -11.96 -3.58 24.33
N SER A 87 -10.91 -3.18 23.61
CA SER A 87 -9.55 -3.63 23.90
C SER A 87 -9.01 -3.11 25.24
N ALA A 88 -9.40 -1.91 25.67
CA ALA A 88 -9.04 -1.37 26.98
C ALA A 88 -9.79 -2.11 28.09
N LYS A 89 -11.11 -2.25 27.98
CA LYS A 89 -11.96 -3.02 28.93
C LYS A 89 -11.44 -4.44 29.13
N ALA A 90 -11.13 -5.14 28.06
CA ALA A 90 -10.63 -6.51 28.10
C ALA A 90 -9.26 -6.69 28.77
N LYS A 91 -8.49 -5.62 28.95
CA LYS A 91 -7.23 -5.64 29.73
C LYS A 91 -7.45 -5.48 31.22
N GLU A 92 -8.53 -4.82 31.60
CA GLU A 92 -8.86 -4.48 32.99
C GLU A 92 -9.86 -5.48 33.60
N ASP A 93 -10.69 -6.15 32.76
CA ASP A 93 -11.75 -7.07 33.18
C ASP A 93 -11.61 -8.40 32.45
N GLU A 94 -11.19 -9.45 33.20
CA GLU A 94 -11.06 -10.82 32.65
C GLU A 94 -12.42 -11.43 32.30
N SER A 95 -13.52 -11.05 32.96
CA SER A 95 -14.85 -11.54 32.60
C SER A 95 -15.30 -11.02 31.25
N TYR A 96 -15.03 -9.74 30.98
CA TYR A 96 -15.25 -9.15 29.65
C TYR A 96 -14.37 -9.79 28.57
N MET A 97 -13.11 -10.08 28.91
CA MET A 97 -12.20 -10.78 27.99
C MET A 97 -12.73 -12.20 27.65
N GLU A 98 -13.26 -12.94 28.64
CA GLU A 98 -13.79 -14.28 28.39
C GLU A 98 -15.08 -14.24 27.54
N GLU A 99 -15.94 -13.24 27.76
CA GLU A 99 -17.11 -13.03 26.92
C GLU A 99 -16.68 -12.72 25.45
N ALA A 100 -15.67 -11.88 25.26
CA ALA A 100 -15.13 -11.59 23.93
C ALA A 100 -14.49 -12.83 23.26
N ARG A 101 -13.86 -13.71 24.04
CA ARG A 101 -13.37 -15.02 23.55
C ARG A 101 -14.54 -15.92 23.13
N GLU A 102 -15.64 -15.91 23.86
CA GLU A 102 -16.84 -16.66 23.50
C GLU A 102 -17.44 -16.15 22.18
N PHE A 103 -17.57 -14.83 21.99
CA PHE A 103 -17.99 -14.27 20.71
C PHE A 103 -17.02 -14.60 19.58
N THR A 104 -15.73 -14.67 19.84
CA THR A 104 -14.73 -15.12 18.85
C THR A 104 -15.02 -16.58 18.45
N ARG A 105 -15.30 -17.48 19.41
CA ARG A 105 -15.64 -18.88 19.12
C ARG A 105 -16.93 -19.00 18.30
N LYS A 106 -17.97 -18.25 18.68
CA LYS A 106 -19.26 -18.21 17.95
C LYS A 106 -19.08 -17.75 16.50
N LEU A 107 -18.29 -16.69 16.31
CA LEU A 107 -17.94 -16.20 14.99
C LEU A 107 -17.21 -17.27 14.15
N GLN A 108 -16.18 -17.91 14.72
CA GLN A 108 -15.40 -18.95 14.03
C GLN A 108 -16.25 -20.19 13.70
N ASN A 109 -17.22 -20.50 14.54
CA ASN A 109 -18.21 -21.56 14.27
C ASN A 109 -19.33 -21.13 13.31
N LYS A 110 -19.26 -19.90 12.78
CA LYS A 110 -20.28 -19.31 11.89
C LYS A 110 -21.69 -19.39 12.48
N GLU A 111 -21.78 -19.13 13.81
CA GLU A 111 -23.08 -19.08 14.47
C GLU A 111 -23.91 -17.96 13.86
N LYS A 112 -25.15 -18.33 13.42
CA LYS A 112 -26.12 -17.42 12.80
C LYS A 112 -26.28 -16.16 13.65
N GLY A 113 -26.63 -15.05 13.08
CA GLY A 113 -26.73 -13.78 13.77
C GLY A 113 -25.40 -13.16 14.14
N ILE A 114 -24.50 -13.90 14.78
CA ILE A 114 -23.12 -13.40 15.08
C ILE A 114 -22.32 -13.26 13.80
N TYR A 115 -22.45 -14.21 12.88
CA TYR A 115 -21.77 -14.14 11.59
C TYR A 115 -22.36 -13.04 10.70
N GLU A 116 -23.69 -12.89 10.65
CA GLU A 116 -24.35 -11.80 9.92
C GLU A 116 -24.00 -10.41 10.49
N LEU A 117 -23.92 -10.27 11.82
CA LEU A 117 -23.44 -9.03 12.43
C LEU A 117 -22.01 -8.70 12.00
N TYR A 118 -21.14 -9.71 12.04
CA TYR A 118 -19.77 -9.59 11.59
C TYR A 118 -19.70 -9.15 10.11
N GLU A 119 -20.44 -9.79 9.21
CA GLU A 119 -20.47 -9.40 7.79
C GLU A 119 -20.99 -7.97 7.60
N ALA A 120 -22.02 -7.58 8.34
CA ALA A 120 -22.59 -6.24 8.24
C ALA A 120 -21.59 -5.14 8.62
N PHE A 121 -20.90 -5.25 9.77
CA PHE A 121 -19.95 -4.19 10.17
C PHE A 121 -18.61 -4.28 9.43
N THR A 122 -18.17 -5.46 9.01
CA THR A 122 -16.93 -5.56 8.21
C THR A 122 -17.11 -5.02 6.80
N SER A 123 -18.30 -5.14 6.21
CA SER A 123 -18.60 -4.56 4.90
C SER A 123 -18.38 -3.06 4.87
N ILE A 124 -18.91 -2.30 5.81
CA ILE A 124 -18.73 -0.84 5.85
C ILE A 124 -17.28 -0.44 6.08
N ALA A 125 -16.53 -1.20 6.86
CA ALA A 125 -15.12 -0.96 7.10
C ALA A 125 -14.25 -1.26 5.85
N ILE A 126 -14.54 -2.33 5.14
CA ILE A 126 -13.85 -2.71 3.90
C ILE A 126 -14.13 -1.67 2.80
N ASP A 127 -15.38 -1.19 2.70
CA ASP A 127 -15.73 -0.17 1.71
C ASP A 127 -14.99 1.15 1.99
N ASP A 128 -14.87 1.59 3.25
CA ASP A 128 -14.04 2.77 3.60
C ASP A 128 -12.56 2.56 3.25
N ILE A 129 -12.02 1.36 3.47
CA ILE A 129 -10.64 1.04 3.09
C ILE A 129 -10.45 1.10 1.57
N LYS A 130 -11.40 0.55 0.79
CA LYS A 130 -11.39 0.62 -0.67
C LYS A 130 -11.43 2.06 -1.17
N ASP A 131 -12.28 2.90 -0.59
CA ASP A 131 -12.36 4.32 -0.92
C ASP A 131 -11.04 5.03 -0.68
N ILE A 132 -10.39 4.80 0.47
CA ILE A 132 -9.08 5.38 0.77
C ILE A 132 -8.01 4.88 -0.22
N TYR A 133 -8.03 3.60 -0.59
CA TYR A 133 -7.10 3.08 -1.59
C TYR A 133 -7.36 3.71 -2.96
N HIS A 134 -8.62 3.89 -3.34
CA HIS A 134 -8.97 4.61 -4.56
C HIS A 134 -8.48 6.07 -4.53
N MET A 135 -8.66 6.76 -3.40
CA MET A 135 -8.09 8.10 -3.21
C MET A 135 -6.57 8.14 -3.41
N LEU A 136 -5.87 7.09 -3.05
CA LEU A 136 -4.42 6.94 -3.25
C LEU A 136 -4.05 6.41 -4.64
N ASN A 137 -4.99 6.26 -5.57
CA ASN A 137 -4.76 5.61 -6.86
C ASN A 137 -4.04 4.25 -6.69
N ALA A 138 -4.47 3.47 -5.69
CA ALA A 138 -4.02 2.10 -5.44
C ALA A 138 -5.16 1.13 -5.70
N THR A 139 -4.90 0.14 -6.56
CA THR A 139 -5.91 -0.83 -7.01
C THR A 139 -5.43 -2.25 -6.76
N PHE A 140 -6.39 -3.13 -6.42
CA PHE A 140 -6.10 -4.53 -6.15
C PHE A 140 -7.02 -5.43 -6.96
N ASP A 141 -6.51 -6.58 -7.36
CA ASP A 141 -7.29 -7.62 -8.04
C ASP A 141 -8.11 -8.43 -7.04
N LEU A 142 -7.59 -8.59 -5.82
CA LEU A 142 -8.18 -9.34 -4.74
C LEU A 142 -8.32 -8.50 -3.47
N TYR A 143 -9.45 -8.66 -2.80
CA TYR A 143 -9.76 -8.05 -1.51
C TYR A 143 -10.13 -9.15 -0.52
N GLU A 144 -9.12 -9.93 -0.13
CA GLU A 144 -9.27 -11.11 0.72
C GLU A 144 -8.67 -10.86 2.10
N GLY A 145 -9.03 -11.67 3.08
CA GLY A 145 -8.57 -11.54 4.45
C GLY A 145 -8.26 -12.87 5.11
N GLU A 146 -7.99 -12.80 6.39
CA GLU A 146 -7.76 -13.98 7.23
C GLU A 146 -8.97 -14.92 7.21
N ARG A 147 -10.19 -14.39 7.09
CA ARG A 147 -11.43 -15.16 6.95
C ARG A 147 -11.42 -16.09 5.74
N ASP A 148 -10.92 -15.61 4.60
CA ASP A 148 -10.92 -16.36 3.35
C ASP A 148 -9.90 -17.51 3.38
N ALA A 149 -8.88 -17.42 4.24
CA ALA A 149 -7.92 -18.48 4.46
C ALA A 149 -8.42 -19.59 5.40
N ASP A 150 -9.43 -19.31 6.22
CA ASP A 150 -9.92 -20.21 7.29
C ASP A 150 -10.40 -21.56 6.71
N GLU A 151 -11.04 -21.57 5.54
CA GLU A 151 -11.49 -22.78 4.87
C GLU A 151 -10.36 -23.73 4.43
N TYR A 152 -9.14 -23.20 4.24
CA TYR A 152 -7.97 -23.99 3.82
C TYR A 152 -7.19 -24.57 5.01
N ILE A 153 -7.44 -24.11 6.23
CA ILE A 153 -6.71 -24.55 7.43
C ILE A 153 -6.83 -26.06 7.66
N PRO A 154 -8.02 -26.70 7.62
CA PRO A 154 -8.14 -28.13 7.86
C PRO A 154 -7.32 -28.98 6.86
N GLU A 155 -7.38 -28.62 5.56
CA GLU A 155 -6.64 -29.31 4.51
C GLU A 155 -5.13 -29.13 4.68
N LEU A 156 -4.69 -27.92 5.01
CA LEU A 156 -3.29 -27.61 5.27
C LEU A 156 -2.72 -28.39 6.46
N LEU A 157 -3.47 -28.47 7.56
CA LEU A 157 -3.07 -29.22 8.76
C LEU A 157 -2.98 -30.72 8.47
N ASP A 158 -3.92 -31.27 7.68
CA ASP A 158 -3.88 -32.66 7.23
C ASP A 158 -2.65 -32.92 6.32
N TYR A 159 -2.36 -32.00 5.41
CA TYR A 159 -1.15 -32.05 4.58
C TYR A 159 0.12 -32.11 5.44
N PHE A 160 0.25 -31.23 6.42
CA PHE A 160 1.44 -31.25 7.31
C PHE A 160 1.54 -32.53 8.14
N LYS A 161 0.41 -33.03 8.63
CA LYS A 161 0.37 -34.26 9.40
C LYS A 161 0.76 -35.49 8.55
N LYS A 162 0.21 -35.62 7.34
CA LYS A 162 0.54 -36.71 6.42
C LYS A 162 2.02 -36.72 5.98
N GLY A 163 2.58 -35.52 5.82
CA GLY A 163 3.99 -35.33 5.50
C GLY A 163 4.95 -35.52 6.66
N ASN A 164 4.45 -35.74 7.89
CA ASN A 164 5.25 -35.78 9.13
C ASN A 164 6.09 -34.51 9.34
N TYR A 165 5.57 -33.35 8.96
CA TYR A 165 6.25 -32.05 9.08
C TYR A 165 6.05 -31.38 10.46
N THR A 166 5.14 -31.92 11.25
CA THR A 166 4.80 -31.34 12.57
C THR A 166 5.32 -32.17 13.72
N GLN A 167 5.54 -31.51 14.85
CA GLN A 167 5.87 -32.14 16.13
C GLN A 167 5.09 -31.50 17.27
N ILE A 168 4.98 -32.18 18.39
CA ILE A 168 4.34 -31.65 19.61
C ILE A 168 5.42 -31.11 20.52
N SER A 169 5.28 -29.83 20.92
CA SER A 169 6.11 -29.19 21.92
C SER A 169 5.23 -28.45 22.92
N ASP A 170 5.37 -28.75 24.22
CA ASP A 170 4.56 -28.15 25.31
C ASP A 170 3.04 -28.21 25.03
N GLY A 171 2.58 -29.28 24.42
CA GLY A 171 1.18 -29.49 24.05
C GLY A 171 0.73 -28.73 22.79
N ALA A 172 1.56 -27.90 22.19
CA ALA A 172 1.29 -27.22 20.93
C ALA A 172 1.78 -28.04 19.71
N THR A 173 1.09 -27.90 18.57
CA THR A 173 1.55 -28.44 17.29
C THR A 173 2.42 -27.39 16.61
N ILE A 174 3.67 -27.75 16.31
CA ILE A 174 4.65 -26.81 15.75
C ILE A 174 5.33 -27.37 14.50
N ILE A 175 5.93 -26.45 13.69
CA ILE A 175 6.93 -26.75 12.67
C ILE A 175 8.26 -26.15 13.14
N ASP A 176 9.31 -26.96 13.28
CA ASP A 176 10.65 -26.46 13.53
C ASP A 176 11.23 -25.82 12.27
N VAL A 177 11.55 -24.54 12.35
CA VAL A 177 12.10 -23.73 11.25
C VAL A 177 13.54 -23.29 11.50
N LYS A 178 14.19 -23.83 12.53
CA LYS A 178 15.59 -23.56 12.83
C LYS A 178 16.51 -24.06 11.72
N GLU A 179 17.55 -23.29 11.43
CA GLU A 179 18.62 -23.59 10.50
C GLU A 179 19.99 -23.52 11.19
N GLU A 180 20.97 -24.26 10.70
CA GLU A 180 22.34 -24.27 11.25
C GLU A 180 23.04 -22.91 11.15
N THR A 181 22.60 -22.08 10.20
CA THR A 181 23.13 -20.74 9.93
C THR A 181 22.57 -19.65 10.85
N ASP A 182 21.61 -19.98 11.70
CA ASP A 182 20.96 -19.02 12.59
C ASP A 182 21.95 -18.49 13.64
N LYS A 183 22.10 -17.15 13.65
CA LYS A 183 22.94 -16.46 14.66
C LYS A 183 22.24 -16.23 15.98
N LYS A 184 20.91 -16.34 16.00
CA LYS A 184 20.03 -16.17 17.16
C LYS A 184 19.08 -17.36 17.22
N GLU A 185 18.54 -17.61 18.40
CA GLU A 185 17.49 -18.60 18.57
C GLU A 185 16.31 -18.28 17.65
N MET A 186 15.91 -19.26 16.84
CA MET A 186 14.78 -19.17 15.93
C MET A 186 13.59 -19.91 16.54
N PRO A 187 12.52 -19.21 16.98
CA PRO A 187 11.33 -19.87 17.50
C PRO A 187 10.65 -20.72 16.40
N PRO A 188 10.01 -21.83 16.77
CA PRO A 188 9.24 -22.63 15.82
C PRO A 188 7.97 -21.87 15.39
N VAL A 189 7.42 -22.28 14.25
CA VAL A 189 6.05 -21.87 13.85
C VAL A 189 5.05 -22.67 14.68
N ILE A 190 4.16 -22.01 15.40
CA ILE A 190 3.10 -22.65 16.18
C ILE A 190 1.83 -22.69 15.32
N LEU A 191 1.42 -23.90 14.92
CA LEU A 191 0.19 -24.09 14.13
C LEU A 191 -1.05 -24.12 14.99
N ILE A 192 -1.01 -24.90 16.08
CA ILE A 192 -2.14 -25.08 17.01
C ILE A 192 -1.60 -24.96 18.43
N LYS A 193 -2.22 -24.09 19.21
CA LYS A 193 -1.90 -23.93 20.66
C LYS A 193 -2.30 -25.17 21.44
N SER A 194 -1.75 -25.33 22.63
CA SER A 194 -2.11 -26.41 23.57
C SER A 194 -3.61 -26.45 23.92
N ASN A 195 -4.33 -25.32 23.82
CA ASN A 195 -5.77 -25.23 24.01
C ASN A 195 -6.60 -25.42 22.74
N GLY A 196 -5.99 -25.87 21.62
CA GLY A 196 -6.65 -26.14 20.35
C GLY A 196 -6.85 -24.92 19.43
N GLY A 197 -6.49 -23.72 19.87
CA GLY A 197 -6.66 -22.51 19.07
C GLY A 197 -5.61 -22.40 17.95
N VAL A 198 -6.07 -22.01 16.75
CA VAL A 198 -5.24 -21.70 15.59
C VAL A 198 -4.58 -20.33 15.77
N LEU A 199 -3.35 -20.18 15.31
CA LEU A 199 -2.59 -18.94 15.37
C LEU A 199 -2.52 -18.22 14.01
N TYR A 200 -2.12 -16.96 14.08
CA TYR A 200 -1.87 -16.10 12.92
C TYR A 200 -0.90 -16.73 11.90
N ASP A 201 0.16 -17.41 12.36
CA ASP A 201 1.11 -18.12 11.49
C ASP A 201 0.43 -19.20 10.63
N THR A 202 -0.56 -19.87 11.17
CA THR A 202 -1.33 -20.88 10.44
C THR A 202 -2.22 -20.27 9.38
N THR A 203 -2.85 -19.14 9.70
CA THR A 203 -3.65 -18.37 8.74
C THR A 203 -2.78 -17.88 7.59
N GLU A 204 -1.57 -17.38 7.87
CA GLU A 204 -0.62 -16.93 6.83
C GLU A 204 -0.21 -18.09 5.90
N LEU A 205 0.12 -19.26 6.46
CA LEU A 205 0.43 -20.47 5.66
C LEU A 205 -0.80 -20.96 4.87
N ALA A 206 -2.00 -20.88 5.43
CA ALA A 206 -3.25 -21.23 4.74
C ALA A 206 -3.55 -20.25 3.59
N THR A 207 -3.28 -18.96 3.79
CA THR A 207 -3.36 -17.95 2.73
C THR A 207 -2.39 -18.27 1.58
N LEU A 208 -1.14 -18.58 1.89
CA LEU A 208 -0.15 -18.99 0.89
C LEU A 208 -0.58 -20.27 0.17
N TYR A 209 -1.09 -21.27 0.90
CA TYR A 209 -1.61 -22.49 0.34
C TYR A 209 -2.77 -22.27 -0.63
N SER A 210 -3.75 -21.45 -0.25
CA SER A 210 -4.84 -21.04 -1.12
C SER A 210 -4.34 -20.39 -2.42
N ARG A 211 -3.41 -19.46 -2.30
CA ARG A 211 -2.83 -18.75 -3.46
C ARG A 211 -2.09 -19.68 -4.40
N ILE A 212 -1.31 -20.62 -3.89
CA ILE A 212 -0.60 -21.63 -4.71
C ILE A 212 -1.60 -22.53 -5.47
N LYS A 213 -2.71 -22.89 -4.85
CA LYS A 213 -3.77 -23.71 -5.50
C LYS A 213 -4.50 -22.96 -6.60
N ARG A 214 -4.66 -21.65 -6.45
CA ARG A 214 -5.48 -20.80 -7.32
C ARG A 214 -4.70 -20.15 -8.44
N PHE A 215 -3.42 -19.86 -8.22
CA PHE A 215 -2.60 -19.06 -9.12
C PHE A 215 -1.30 -19.78 -9.47
N ASP A 216 -0.96 -19.79 -10.76
CA ASP A 216 0.33 -20.28 -11.27
C ASP A 216 1.38 -19.15 -11.19
N ALA A 217 1.70 -18.73 -9.97
CA ALA A 217 2.65 -17.66 -9.72
C ALA A 217 4.05 -18.18 -9.37
N HIS A 218 5.08 -17.58 -9.98
CA HIS A 218 6.47 -17.94 -9.72
C HIS A 218 7.13 -17.11 -8.62
N LYS A 219 6.50 -15.99 -8.25
CA LYS A 219 6.98 -15.07 -7.21
C LYS A 219 5.82 -14.57 -6.36
N TYR A 220 6.00 -14.59 -5.06
CA TYR A 220 5.07 -14.04 -4.09
C TYR A 220 5.77 -12.92 -3.32
N PHE A 221 5.24 -11.72 -3.39
CA PHE A 221 5.76 -10.52 -2.75
C PHE A 221 4.90 -10.12 -1.56
N TYR A 222 5.52 -10.05 -0.39
CA TYR A 222 4.86 -9.65 0.85
C TYR A 222 5.43 -8.31 1.31
N LEU A 223 4.57 -7.30 1.36
CA LEU A 223 4.95 -5.94 1.72
C LEU A 223 4.29 -5.55 3.05
N THR A 224 5.09 -5.44 4.11
CA THR A 224 4.60 -5.17 5.46
C THR A 224 5.56 -4.25 6.24
N ASP A 225 5.13 -3.84 7.43
CA ASP A 225 6.00 -3.12 8.36
C ASP A 225 7.24 -3.96 8.72
N ILE A 226 8.40 -3.32 8.82
CA ILE A 226 9.70 -3.99 9.07
C ILE A 226 9.71 -4.80 10.38
N ARG A 227 8.85 -4.47 11.33
CA ARG A 227 8.70 -5.20 12.61
C ARG A 227 8.14 -6.62 12.43
N GLN A 228 7.59 -6.95 11.27
CA GLN A 228 7.05 -8.29 10.96
C GLN A 228 8.07 -9.25 10.32
N GLU A 229 9.34 -8.85 10.22
CA GLU A 229 10.40 -9.65 9.59
C GLU A 229 10.46 -11.09 10.10
N LEU A 230 10.51 -11.27 11.42
CA LEU A 230 10.63 -12.60 12.03
C LEU A 230 9.48 -13.53 11.62
N HIS A 231 8.25 -13.01 11.63
CA HIS A 231 7.06 -13.74 11.23
C HIS A 231 7.17 -14.27 9.79
N PHE A 232 7.54 -13.41 8.82
CA PHE A 232 7.68 -13.84 7.43
C PHE A 232 8.88 -14.77 7.20
N VAL A 233 9.99 -14.57 7.91
CA VAL A 233 11.10 -15.52 7.88
C VAL A 233 10.65 -16.91 8.33
N GLN A 234 9.89 -16.98 9.44
CA GLN A 234 9.35 -18.24 9.94
C GLN A 234 8.37 -18.89 8.97
N ALA A 235 7.40 -18.13 8.44
CA ALA A 235 6.39 -18.60 7.50
C ALA A 235 7.05 -19.15 6.20
N PHE A 236 8.01 -18.43 5.63
CA PHE A 236 8.68 -18.84 4.41
C PHE A 236 9.56 -20.08 4.62
N ARG A 237 10.28 -20.15 5.74
CA ARG A 237 11.04 -21.36 6.10
C ARG A 237 10.12 -22.56 6.30
N ALA A 238 8.98 -22.40 6.97
CA ALA A 238 7.98 -23.45 7.11
C ALA A 238 7.47 -23.91 5.74
N ALA A 239 7.11 -22.98 4.85
CA ALA A 239 6.62 -23.28 3.52
C ALA A 239 7.63 -24.10 2.68
N TYR A 240 8.92 -23.73 2.69
CA TYR A 240 9.96 -24.48 1.98
C TYR A 240 10.31 -25.83 2.65
N LYS A 241 10.42 -25.87 3.99
CA LYS A 241 10.73 -27.12 4.73
C LYS A 241 9.66 -28.18 4.58
N THR A 242 8.41 -27.77 4.48
CA THR A 242 7.27 -28.66 4.30
C THR A 242 6.97 -29.00 2.84
N ASN A 243 7.76 -28.51 1.91
CA ASN A 243 7.50 -28.59 0.47
C ASN A 243 6.12 -28.04 0.06
N LEU A 244 5.52 -27.17 0.88
CA LEU A 244 4.31 -26.44 0.53
C LEU A 244 4.55 -25.56 -0.70
N VAL A 245 5.77 -25.02 -0.81
CA VAL A 245 6.27 -24.25 -1.94
C VAL A 245 7.48 -24.94 -2.55
N SER A 246 7.47 -25.12 -3.87
CA SER A 246 8.65 -25.59 -4.62
C SER A 246 9.79 -24.57 -4.52
N LYS A 247 11.04 -25.05 -4.56
CA LYS A 247 12.23 -24.19 -4.55
C LYS A 247 12.35 -23.27 -5.77
N ASP A 248 11.60 -23.54 -6.83
CA ASP A 248 11.54 -22.72 -8.04
C ASP A 248 10.62 -21.49 -7.86
N ILE A 249 9.78 -21.49 -6.84
CA ILE A 249 8.90 -20.37 -6.49
C ILE A 249 9.63 -19.47 -5.49
N SER A 250 9.68 -18.18 -5.78
CA SER A 250 10.31 -17.17 -4.92
C SER A 250 9.31 -16.58 -3.94
N LEU A 251 9.57 -16.71 -2.64
CA LEU A 251 8.88 -15.96 -1.59
C LEU A 251 9.77 -14.80 -1.15
N GLU A 252 9.33 -13.59 -1.34
CA GLU A 252 10.10 -12.37 -1.06
C GLU A 252 9.32 -11.46 -0.09
N TRP A 253 9.95 -11.09 1.02
CA TRP A 253 9.39 -10.15 1.96
C TRP A 253 10.08 -8.78 1.86
N PHE A 254 9.28 -7.73 1.89
CA PHE A 254 9.74 -6.34 1.79
C PHE A 254 9.24 -5.53 2.98
N GLY A 255 10.05 -5.45 4.02
CA GLY A 255 9.79 -4.57 5.14
C GLY A 255 9.95 -3.11 4.77
N PHE A 256 9.10 -2.24 5.32
CA PHE A 256 9.23 -0.79 5.20
C PHE A 256 9.27 -0.12 6.58
N GLY A 257 10.02 1.00 6.66
CA GLY A 257 10.12 1.83 7.86
C GLY A 257 8.88 2.69 8.09
N THR A 258 8.93 3.58 9.07
CA THR A 258 7.80 4.43 9.48
C THR A 258 7.81 5.80 8.80
N MET A 259 6.62 6.36 8.58
CA MET A 259 6.42 7.75 8.24
C MET A 259 6.14 8.54 9.53
N ASN A 260 6.94 9.54 9.80
CA ASN A 260 6.84 10.39 10.98
C ASN A 260 6.40 11.81 10.60
N GLY A 261 5.84 12.53 11.56
CA GLY A 261 5.51 13.94 11.43
C GLY A 261 6.76 14.85 11.53
N PRO A 262 6.58 16.17 11.36
CA PRO A 262 7.69 17.14 11.41
C PRO A 262 8.49 17.13 12.73
N ASP A 263 7.89 16.66 13.81
CA ASP A 263 8.55 16.47 15.12
C ASP A 263 9.37 15.17 15.23
N GLY A 264 9.47 14.39 14.16
CA GLY A 264 10.18 13.11 14.11
C GLY A 264 9.44 11.96 14.81
N LYS A 265 8.18 12.15 15.23
CA LYS A 265 7.33 11.15 15.86
C LYS A 265 6.19 10.71 14.93
N PRO A 266 5.57 9.55 15.18
CA PRO A 266 4.39 9.15 14.40
C PRO A 266 3.34 10.25 14.36
N PHE A 267 2.72 10.45 13.20
CA PHE A 267 1.69 11.49 13.01
C PHE A 267 0.57 11.38 14.05
N LYS A 268 0.29 12.49 14.70
CA LYS A 268 -0.79 12.61 15.69
C LYS A 268 -1.74 13.74 15.32
N THR A 269 -3.00 13.61 15.73
CA THR A 269 -3.94 14.71 15.76
C THR A 269 -3.52 15.73 16.83
N ARG A 270 -4.08 16.95 16.77
CA ARG A 270 -3.83 17.99 17.79
C ARG A 270 -4.16 17.52 19.22
N ASP A 271 -5.14 16.62 19.33
CA ASP A 271 -5.59 16.04 20.59
C ASP A 271 -4.77 14.79 21.03
N GLY A 272 -3.68 14.49 20.33
CA GLY A 272 -2.73 13.42 20.68
C GLY A 272 -3.05 12.03 20.13
N GLY A 273 -4.17 11.84 19.41
CA GLY A 273 -4.54 10.58 18.74
C GLY A 273 -3.74 10.32 17.45
N VAL A 274 -3.83 9.10 16.92
CA VAL A 274 -3.23 8.77 15.62
C VAL A 274 -3.99 9.48 14.50
N MET A 275 -3.28 10.10 13.55
CA MET A 275 -3.90 10.85 12.46
C MET A 275 -4.57 9.92 11.45
N PRO A 276 -5.91 10.02 11.23
CA PRO A 276 -6.59 9.30 10.16
C PRO A 276 -6.01 9.66 8.78
N LEU A 277 -5.93 8.67 7.90
CA LEU A 277 -5.30 8.86 6.59
C LEU A 277 -6.06 9.86 5.70
N ARG A 278 -7.41 9.88 5.77
CA ARG A 278 -8.23 10.91 5.09
C ARG A 278 -7.84 12.32 5.53
N LYS A 279 -7.71 12.54 6.85
CA LYS A 279 -7.29 13.86 7.38
C LYS A 279 -5.88 14.26 6.95
N LEU A 280 -4.97 13.30 6.78
CA LEU A 280 -3.65 13.60 6.23
C LEU A 280 -3.75 14.05 4.78
N ILE A 281 -4.55 13.38 3.95
CA ILE A 281 -4.78 13.76 2.55
C ILE A 281 -5.40 15.17 2.48
N ASP A 282 -6.42 15.45 3.29
CA ASP A 282 -7.06 16.76 3.35
C ASP A 282 -6.07 17.86 3.75
N LEU A 283 -5.24 17.61 4.76
CA LEU A 283 -4.19 18.54 5.19
C LEU A 283 -3.23 18.89 4.06
N VAL A 284 -2.79 17.90 3.29
CA VAL A 284 -1.88 18.12 2.15
C VAL A 284 -2.62 18.80 1.00
N LYS A 285 -3.90 18.48 0.78
CA LYS A 285 -4.77 19.15 -0.21
C LYS A 285 -4.90 20.64 0.09
N ASP A 286 -5.09 21.00 1.36
CA ASP A 286 -5.15 22.41 1.78
C ASP A 286 -3.82 23.15 1.50
N GLU A 287 -2.68 22.50 1.72
CA GLU A 287 -1.38 23.08 1.40
C GLU A 287 -1.17 23.22 -0.11
N THR A 288 -1.50 22.19 -0.89
CA THR A 288 -1.36 22.24 -2.36
C THR A 288 -2.31 23.24 -3.01
N ARG A 289 -3.49 23.49 -2.43
CA ARG A 289 -4.41 24.52 -2.91
C ARG A 289 -3.79 25.92 -2.89
N LYS A 290 -2.92 26.23 -1.92
CA LYS A 290 -2.25 27.53 -1.79
C LYS A 290 -1.26 27.84 -2.91
N VAL A 291 -0.73 26.80 -3.57
CA VAL A 291 0.26 26.96 -4.66
C VAL A 291 -0.36 26.96 -6.05
N ILE A 292 -1.69 26.76 -6.16
CA ILE A 292 -2.42 26.83 -7.44
C ILE A 292 -2.56 28.30 -7.85
N LYS A 293 -2.27 28.57 -9.11
CA LYS A 293 -2.33 29.94 -9.68
C LYS A 293 -3.76 30.43 -9.86
N ASP A 294 -3.93 31.76 -9.83
CA ASP A 294 -5.23 32.42 -9.96
C ASP A 294 -5.90 32.28 -11.34
N ASN A 295 -5.13 31.90 -12.37
CA ASN A 295 -5.67 31.68 -13.71
C ASN A 295 -6.44 30.34 -13.86
N ILE A 296 -6.42 29.49 -12.85
CA ILE A 296 -7.25 28.28 -12.79
C ILE A 296 -8.63 28.64 -12.28
N LYS A 297 -9.67 28.15 -12.93
CA LYS A 297 -11.05 28.38 -12.51
C LYS A 297 -11.29 27.79 -11.12
N GLU A 298 -12.08 28.49 -10.31
CA GLU A 298 -12.35 28.09 -8.92
C GLU A 298 -12.98 26.69 -8.84
N GLU A 299 -13.85 26.33 -9.80
CA GLU A 299 -14.47 25.01 -9.90
C GLU A 299 -13.47 23.86 -10.12
N ASP A 300 -12.32 24.14 -10.77
CA ASP A 300 -11.28 23.15 -11.08
C ASP A 300 -10.22 23.05 -9.98
N LYS A 301 -10.12 24.05 -9.08
CA LYS A 301 -9.06 24.13 -8.08
C LYS A 301 -9.10 23.01 -7.06
N ASP A 302 -10.26 22.51 -6.71
CA ASP A 302 -10.40 21.47 -5.69
C ASP A 302 -9.89 20.13 -6.17
N GLU A 303 -10.24 19.72 -7.41
CA GLU A 303 -9.74 18.52 -8.03
C GLU A 303 -8.24 18.60 -8.29
N LEU A 304 -7.77 19.77 -8.75
CA LEU A 304 -6.34 19.99 -8.99
C LEU A 304 -5.53 19.92 -7.68
N ALA A 305 -6.01 20.56 -6.61
CA ALA A 305 -5.37 20.51 -5.30
C ALA A 305 -5.27 19.07 -4.79
N TYR A 306 -6.31 18.27 -5.01
CA TYR A 306 -6.31 16.86 -4.67
C TYR A 306 -5.24 16.07 -5.47
N LYS A 307 -5.16 16.23 -6.79
CA LYS A 307 -4.15 15.56 -7.63
C LYS A 307 -2.72 15.95 -7.21
N LEU A 308 -2.51 17.22 -6.88
CA LEU A 308 -1.23 17.71 -6.37
C LEU A 308 -0.90 17.11 -5.00
N ALA A 309 -1.91 16.99 -4.12
CA ALA A 309 -1.74 16.38 -2.79
C ALA A 309 -1.33 14.90 -2.90
N ILE A 310 -1.99 14.14 -3.75
CA ILE A 310 -1.64 12.73 -3.97
C ILE A 310 -0.23 12.61 -4.54
N ALA A 311 0.15 13.46 -5.48
CA ALA A 311 1.52 13.48 -6.02
C ALA A 311 2.57 13.82 -4.94
N ALA A 312 2.27 14.81 -4.09
CA ALA A 312 3.14 15.21 -2.98
C ALA A 312 3.33 14.05 -1.99
N ILE A 313 2.24 13.41 -1.57
CA ILE A 313 2.26 12.27 -0.63
C ILE A 313 3.02 11.09 -1.23
N LYS A 314 2.65 10.66 -2.43
CA LYS A 314 3.25 9.47 -3.07
C LYS A 314 4.74 9.65 -3.34
N TYR A 315 5.12 10.77 -3.93
CA TYR A 315 6.52 11.01 -4.24
C TYR A 315 7.38 11.14 -2.98
N ALA A 316 6.90 11.83 -1.95
CA ALA A 316 7.59 11.96 -0.67
C ALA A 316 7.81 10.60 0.02
N ASP A 317 6.85 9.68 -0.10
CA ASP A 317 6.94 8.34 0.49
C ASP A 317 7.86 7.39 -0.30
N LEU A 318 7.86 7.50 -1.64
CA LEU A 318 8.65 6.64 -2.52
C LEU A 318 10.10 7.12 -2.74
N LEU A 319 10.39 8.39 -2.43
CA LEU A 319 11.72 9.00 -2.62
C LEU A 319 12.79 8.45 -1.68
N PRO A 320 12.56 8.24 -0.36
CA PRO A 320 13.55 7.63 0.52
C PRO A 320 13.68 6.12 0.27
N ASN A 321 14.78 5.53 0.78
CA ASN A 321 14.86 4.08 0.79
C ASN A 321 13.69 3.48 1.57
N ARG A 322 13.07 2.43 1.04
CA ARG A 322 11.92 1.76 1.61
C ARG A 322 12.09 1.39 3.09
N THR A 323 13.27 0.89 3.47
CA THR A 323 13.54 0.42 4.84
C THR A 323 13.82 1.56 5.82
N SER A 324 14.01 2.78 5.35
CA SER A 324 14.27 3.94 6.20
C SER A 324 12.99 4.54 6.74
N ASP A 325 13.05 5.00 7.98
CA ASP A 325 12.09 5.95 8.51
C ASP A 325 12.30 7.30 7.83
N TYR A 326 11.24 8.06 7.64
CA TYR A 326 11.34 9.40 7.10
C TYR A 326 10.37 10.38 7.76
N VAL A 327 10.67 11.67 7.66
CA VAL A 327 9.81 12.74 8.16
C VAL A 327 9.02 13.31 6.98
N PHE A 328 7.71 13.29 7.09
CA PHE A 328 6.80 13.92 6.16
C PHE A 328 6.36 15.29 6.67
N ASP A 329 6.68 16.33 5.93
CA ASP A 329 6.26 17.71 6.18
C ASP A 329 5.30 18.14 5.07
N PRO A 330 3.99 18.30 5.37
CA PRO A 330 2.99 18.68 4.37
C PRO A 330 3.31 19.97 3.62
N VAL A 331 3.86 20.98 4.29
CA VAL A 331 4.22 22.26 3.66
C VAL A 331 5.39 22.08 2.69
N LYS A 332 6.47 21.44 3.14
CA LYS A 332 7.67 21.21 2.35
C LYS A 332 7.38 20.37 1.10
N PHE A 333 6.60 19.30 1.24
CA PHE A 333 6.33 18.39 0.11
C PHE A 333 5.25 18.89 -0.84
N SER A 334 4.47 19.90 -0.45
CA SER A 334 3.53 20.62 -1.33
C SER A 334 4.18 21.73 -2.15
N ASP A 335 5.45 22.07 -1.89
CA ASP A 335 6.17 23.13 -2.61
C ASP A 335 6.34 22.75 -4.09
N ILE A 336 6.18 23.75 -4.97
CA ILE A 336 6.42 23.64 -6.41
C ILE A 336 7.91 23.67 -6.78
N ASN A 337 8.79 23.82 -5.82
CA ASN A 337 10.24 23.81 -5.95
C ASN A 337 10.86 22.62 -5.23
N GLY A 338 12.02 22.18 -5.68
CA GLY A 338 12.77 21.11 -5.06
C GLY A 338 12.30 19.70 -5.46
N LYS A 339 12.66 18.69 -4.65
CA LYS A 339 12.33 17.28 -4.91
C LYS A 339 10.95 16.94 -4.38
N THR A 340 9.91 17.39 -5.06
CA THR A 340 8.51 17.18 -4.68
C THR A 340 7.68 16.63 -5.84
N GLY A 341 6.60 15.90 -5.54
CA GLY A 341 5.64 15.46 -6.55
C GLY A 341 4.99 16.65 -7.26
N THR A 342 4.73 17.72 -6.54
CA THR A 342 4.19 18.98 -7.06
C THR A 342 5.11 19.60 -8.11
N TYR A 343 6.41 19.70 -7.84
CA TYR A 343 7.42 20.16 -8.81
C TYR A 343 7.41 19.33 -10.10
N LEU A 344 7.34 18.02 -9.98
CA LEU A 344 7.32 17.11 -11.12
C LEU A 344 6.08 17.33 -11.98
N LEU A 345 4.91 17.45 -11.36
CA LEU A 345 3.66 17.70 -12.10
C LEU A 345 3.67 19.07 -12.79
N TYR A 346 4.08 20.14 -12.10
CA TYR A 346 4.21 21.47 -12.70
C TYR A 346 5.14 21.46 -13.91
N SER A 347 6.28 20.79 -13.80
CA SER A 347 7.25 20.70 -14.90
C SER A 347 6.69 19.88 -16.07
N THR A 348 6.02 18.76 -15.80
CA THR A 348 5.43 17.89 -16.82
C THR A 348 4.29 18.57 -17.58
N VAL A 349 3.40 19.30 -16.86
CA VAL A 349 2.32 20.07 -17.49
C VAL A 349 2.89 21.27 -18.27
N ARG A 350 3.99 21.90 -17.81
CA ARG A 350 4.70 22.92 -18.59
C ARG A 350 5.20 22.39 -19.93
N MET A 351 5.77 21.17 -19.98
CA MET A 351 6.17 20.52 -21.23
C MET A 351 4.99 20.33 -22.15
N LYS A 352 3.86 19.81 -21.65
CA LYS A 352 2.60 19.66 -22.41
C LYS A 352 2.13 20.99 -22.98
N SER A 353 2.11 22.03 -22.15
CA SER A 353 1.69 23.38 -22.56
C SER A 353 2.60 23.97 -23.66
N LEU A 354 3.92 23.72 -23.58
CA LEU A 354 4.89 24.13 -24.59
C LEU A 354 4.62 23.42 -25.91
N LEU A 355 4.44 22.12 -25.89
CA LEU A 355 4.15 21.31 -27.09
C LEU A 355 2.83 21.72 -27.75
N ASN A 356 1.79 22.02 -26.98
CA ASN A 356 0.48 22.46 -27.47
C ASN A 356 0.50 23.86 -28.12
N LYS A 357 1.48 24.71 -27.77
CA LYS A 357 1.66 26.03 -28.39
C LYS A 357 2.45 25.98 -29.69
N CYS A 358 2.97 24.81 -30.04
CA CYS A 358 3.76 24.65 -31.25
C CYS A 358 2.86 24.32 -32.45
N GLU A 359 2.91 25.16 -33.48
CA GLU A 359 2.12 25.01 -34.71
C GLU A 359 2.83 24.19 -35.80
N ILE A 360 4.11 23.83 -35.58
CA ILE A 360 4.88 23.05 -36.57
C ILE A 360 4.84 21.56 -36.22
N GLU A 361 4.84 20.74 -37.27
CA GLU A 361 5.03 19.31 -37.15
C GLU A 361 6.49 19.02 -36.82
N TYR A 362 6.76 18.14 -35.84
CA TYR A 362 8.10 17.74 -35.39
C TYR A 362 8.19 16.21 -35.28
N LYS A 363 9.10 15.62 -36.06
CA LYS A 363 9.26 14.16 -36.16
C LYS A 363 10.70 13.69 -36.04
N LYS A 364 11.66 14.58 -36.29
CA LYS A 364 13.05 14.20 -36.44
C LYS A 364 13.95 14.97 -35.47
N TYR A 365 14.84 14.25 -34.83
CA TYR A 365 15.96 14.84 -34.11
C TYR A 365 17.16 14.97 -35.06
N HIS A 366 17.67 16.17 -35.30
CA HIS A 366 18.68 16.43 -36.32
C HIS A 366 20.10 16.46 -35.75
N LYS A 367 20.33 17.27 -34.71
CA LYS A 367 21.65 17.48 -34.14
C LYS A 367 21.58 17.88 -32.68
N ILE A 368 22.68 17.65 -31.96
CA ILE A 368 22.88 18.17 -30.60
C ILE A 368 23.47 19.58 -30.74
N SER A 369 22.71 20.59 -30.30
CA SER A 369 23.13 22.00 -30.39
C SER A 369 23.66 22.56 -29.04
N SER A 370 23.39 21.87 -27.94
CA SER A 370 23.75 22.33 -26.60
C SER A 370 24.11 21.19 -25.65
N THR A 371 24.85 21.56 -24.58
CA THR A 371 25.12 20.62 -23.47
C THR A 371 23.87 20.21 -22.72
N TYR A 372 22.81 21.05 -22.71
CA TYR A 372 21.53 20.76 -22.10
C TYR A 372 20.81 19.59 -22.79
N GLU A 373 20.79 19.60 -24.13
CA GLU A 373 20.24 18.49 -24.92
C GLU A 373 21.01 17.19 -24.69
N ARG A 374 22.38 17.28 -24.70
CA ARG A 374 23.22 16.12 -24.43
C ARG A 374 22.89 15.50 -23.05
N ASN A 375 22.71 16.32 -22.02
CA ASN A 375 22.39 15.83 -20.67
C ASN A 375 21.05 15.09 -20.62
N ILE A 376 20.04 15.60 -21.34
CA ILE A 376 18.73 14.93 -21.44
C ILE A 376 18.89 13.59 -22.17
N ILE A 377 19.58 13.56 -23.31
CA ILE A 377 19.79 12.33 -24.08
C ILE A 377 20.49 11.28 -23.24
N MET A 378 21.54 11.65 -22.49
CA MET A 378 22.25 10.74 -21.60
C MET A 378 21.36 10.21 -20.48
N ASN A 379 20.43 11.01 -19.97
CA ASN A 379 19.43 10.52 -19.01
C ASN A 379 18.49 9.52 -19.69
N ILE A 380 17.94 9.82 -20.86
CA ILE A 380 17.00 8.94 -21.57
C ILE A 380 17.62 7.57 -21.90
N ILE A 381 18.88 7.55 -22.34
CA ILE A 381 19.61 6.28 -22.61
C ILE A 381 19.69 5.40 -21.35
N ASN A 382 19.75 5.99 -20.17
CA ASN A 382 19.80 5.27 -18.90
C ASN A 382 18.43 4.81 -18.36
N LEU A 383 17.31 5.10 -19.04
CA LEU A 383 15.98 4.75 -18.57
C LEU A 383 15.83 3.25 -18.31
N ARG A 384 16.19 2.42 -19.29
CA ARG A 384 16.10 0.96 -19.17
C ARG A 384 16.89 0.43 -17.98
N ASN A 385 18.15 0.87 -17.85
CA ASN A 385 19.01 0.47 -16.73
C ASN A 385 18.40 0.87 -15.36
N THR A 386 17.74 2.04 -15.29
CA THR A 386 17.06 2.50 -14.08
C THR A 386 15.89 1.59 -13.72
N LEU A 387 15.06 1.21 -14.69
CA LEU A 387 13.93 0.29 -14.45
C LEU A 387 14.41 -1.09 -14.02
N GLU A 388 15.40 -1.66 -14.72
CA GLU A 388 15.98 -2.96 -14.38
C GLU A 388 16.62 -2.95 -12.98
N LYS A 389 17.35 -1.89 -12.62
CA LYS A 389 17.95 -1.72 -11.29
C LYS A 389 16.89 -1.57 -10.20
N SER A 390 15.88 -0.75 -10.44
CA SER A 390 14.75 -0.55 -9.52
C SER A 390 14.00 -1.85 -9.28
N PHE A 391 13.74 -2.62 -10.33
CA PHE A 391 13.12 -3.93 -10.22
C PHE A 391 14.02 -4.92 -9.47
N ALA A 392 15.31 -5.02 -9.79
CA ALA A 392 16.24 -5.94 -9.14
C ALA A 392 16.37 -5.67 -7.62
N SER A 393 16.41 -4.40 -7.24
CA SER A 393 16.50 -3.99 -5.83
C SER A 393 15.15 -3.87 -5.12
N ARG A 394 14.03 -4.01 -5.84
CA ARG A 394 12.68 -3.74 -5.32
C ARG A 394 12.56 -2.35 -4.69
N SER A 395 13.21 -1.36 -5.28
CA SER A 395 13.39 -0.03 -4.70
C SER A 395 12.95 1.07 -5.66
N LEU A 396 11.88 1.76 -5.30
CA LEU A 396 11.26 2.80 -6.15
C LEU A 396 11.97 4.14 -6.10
N ASN A 397 12.82 4.36 -5.09
CA ASN A 397 13.61 5.58 -4.98
C ASN A 397 14.54 5.81 -6.19
N GLU A 398 14.99 4.76 -6.85
CA GLU A 398 15.78 4.86 -8.09
C GLU A 398 14.99 5.54 -9.22
N ILE A 399 13.70 5.21 -9.34
CA ILE A 399 12.78 5.86 -10.31
C ILE A 399 12.53 7.31 -9.89
N CYS A 400 12.28 7.57 -8.61
CA CYS A 400 12.07 8.93 -8.10
C CYS A 400 13.26 9.85 -8.36
N GLU A 401 14.47 9.39 -8.07
CA GLU A 401 15.71 10.12 -8.32
C GLU A 401 15.97 10.35 -9.82
N TYR A 402 15.70 9.33 -10.63
CA TYR A 402 15.84 9.45 -12.08
C TYR A 402 14.85 10.48 -12.64
N LEU A 403 13.59 10.40 -12.25
CA LEU A 403 12.52 11.31 -12.70
C LEU A 403 12.83 12.76 -12.33
N TYR A 404 13.30 13.00 -11.10
CA TYR A 404 13.74 14.33 -10.68
C TYR A 404 14.92 14.84 -11.52
N ARG A 405 15.93 14.01 -11.75
CA ARG A 405 17.11 14.37 -12.55
C ARG A 405 16.74 14.68 -14.00
N LEU A 406 15.90 13.86 -14.63
CA LEU A 406 15.44 14.10 -16.00
C LEU A 406 14.63 15.40 -16.10
N THR A 407 13.68 15.59 -15.18
CA THR A 407 12.87 16.82 -15.12
C THR A 407 13.71 18.06 -14.88
N SER A 408 14.71 17.99 -14.01
CA SER A 408 15.64 19.10 -13.74
C SER A 408 16.50 19.42 -14.95
N SER A 409 16.94 18.40 -15.71
CA SER A 409 17.68 18.59 -16.98
C SER A 409 16.82 19.30 -18.03
N PHE A 410 15.53 18.95 -18.11
CA PHE A 410 14.59 19.66 -18.98
C PHE A 410 14.38 21.12 -18.54
N ASN A 411 14.18 21.38 -17.25
CA ASN A 411 14.01 22.75 -16.76
C ASN A 411 15.26 23.61 -17.01
N ALA A 412 16.46 23.02 -16.95
CA ALA A 412 17.68 23.70 -17.34
C ALA A 412 17.71 24.03 -18.84
N LEU A 413 17.31 23.10 -19.71
CA LEU A 413 17.16 23.36 -21.15
C LEU A 413 16.13 24.47 -21.39
N TYR A 414 14.94 24.38 -20.80
CA TYR A 414 13.87 25.35 -20.97
C TYR A 414 14.25 26.77 -20.55
N SER A 415 15.08 26.91 -19.52
CA SER A 415 15.55 28.21 -19.03
C SER A 415 16.67 28.83 -19.86
N ASN A 416 17.40 28.03 -20.66
CA ASN A 416 18.58 28.46 -21.40
C ASN A 416 18.42 28.38 -22.93
N CYS A 417 17.34 27.75 -23.41
CA CYS A 417 17.05 27.61 -24.84
C CYS A 417 15.64 28.14 -25.15
N GLU A 418 15.54 29.00 -26.12
CA GLU A 418 14.28 29.60 -26.55
C GLU A 418 13.50 28.64 -27.49
N VAL A 419 12.97 27.53 -26.95
CA VAL A 419 12.37 26.44 -27.74
C VAL A 419 11.32 26.92 -28.76
N LEU A 420 10.42 27.83 -28.37
CA LEU A 420 9.36 28.34 -29.24
C LEU A 420 9.82 29.39 -30.26
N THR A 421 10.82 30.18 -29.91
CA THR A 421 11.32 31.31 -30.72
C THR A 421 12.62 30.99 -31.46
N GLU A 422 13.14 29.74 -31.34
CA GLU A 422 14.30 29.27 -32.09
C GLU A 422 14.08 29.47 -33.60
N LYS A 423 15.08 30.08 -34.26
CA LYS A 423 15.01 30.45 -35.67
C LYS A 423 15.55 29.40 -36.62
N ASP A 424 16.51 28.60 -36.17
CA ASP A 424 17.02 27.47 -36.96
C ASP A 424 16.01 26.33 -36.90
N ALA A 425 15.42 26.00 -38.05
CA ALA A 425 14.32 25.04 -38.13
C ALA A 425 14.70 23.63 -37.65
N GLU A 426 15.94 23.19 -37.94
CA GLU A 426 16.40 21.86 -37.51
C GLU A 426 16.66 21.81 -35.99
N THR A 427 17.22 22.89 -35.43
CA THR A 427 17.41 23.02 -33.99
C THR A 427 16.06 23.06 -33.28
N LYS A 428 15.11 23.87 -33.75
CA LYS A 428 13.76 23.96 -33.21
C LYS A 428 13.03 22.61 -33.21
N GLU A 429 13.06 21.90 -34.33
CA GLU A 429 12.49 20.57 -34.43
C GLU A 429 13.13 19.60 -33.43
N SER A 430 14.46 19.61 -33.33
CA SER A 430 15.20 18.76 -32.37
C SER A 430 14.80 19.04 -30.92
N LEU A 431 14.67 20.32 -30.53
CA LEU A 431 14.25 20.74 -29.19
C LEU A 431 12.81 20.27 -28.87
N LEU A 432 11.90 20.34 -29.84
CA LEU A 432 10.51 19.90 -29.70
C LEU A 432 10.40 18.37 -29.58
N VAL A 433 11.12 17.63 -30.42
CA VAL A 433 11.20 16.16 -30.34
C VAL A 433 11.73 15.74 -28.97
N LEU A 434 12.78 16.39 -28.50
CA LEU A 434 13.37 16.09 -27.19
C LEU A 434 12.41 16.43 -26.04
N THR A 435 11.73 17.58 -26.12
CA THR A 435 10.70 17.98 -25.14
C THR A 435 9.58 16.94 -25.07
N LYS A 436 9.10 16.48 -26.23
CA LYS A 436 8.08 15.42 -26.30
C LYS A 436 8.57 14.13 -25.66
N LEU A 437 9.80 13.72 -25.95
CA LEU A 437 10.37 12.51 -25.40
C LEU A 437 10.48 12.58 -23.85
N VAL A 438 10.92 13.73 -23.32
CA VAL A 438 10.95 13.92 -21.86
C VAL A 438 9.55 13.92 -21.25
N TYR A 439 8.59 14.58 -21.90
CA TYR A 439 7.19 14.60 -21.46
C TYR A 439 6.60 13.18 -21.35
N GLU A 440 6.74 12.38 -22.41
CA GLU A 440 6.23 11.01 -22.42
C GLU A 440 6.96 10.12 -21.41
N THR A 441 8.28 10.30 -21.25
CA THR A 441 9.07 9.58 -20.24
C THR A 441 8.63 9.95 -18.82
N ASN A 442 8.43 11.24 -18.54
CA ASN A 442 7.93 11.68 -17.23
C ASN A 442 6.53 11.11 -16.95
N LYS A 443 5.64 11.19 -17.93
CA LYS A 443 4.28 10.64 -17.81
C LYS A 443 4.30 9.15 -17.52
N TYR A 444 5.12 8.39 -18.24
CA TYR A 444 5.28 6.95 -18.03
C TYR A 444 5.82 6.62 -16.64
N LEU A 445 6.83 7.35 -16.17
CA LEU A 445 7.41 7.10 -14.84
C LEU A 445 6.49 7.56 -13.70
N LEU A 446 5.75 8.65 -13.89
CA LEU A 446 4.72 9.08 -12.94
C LEU A 446 3.59 8.05 -12.85
N ASP A 447 3.21 7.44 -13.97
CA ASP A 447 2.25 6.33 -13.98
C ASP A 447 2.75 5.11 -13.19
N ILE A 448 4.03 4.71 -13.34
CA ILE A 448 4.64 3.66 -12.50
C ILE A 448 4.55 4.00 -11.01
N LEU A 449 4.70 5.28 -10.65
CA LEU A 449 4.54 5.74 -9.26
C LEU A 449 3.06 5.93 -8.85
N ALA A 450 2.13 5.59 -9.73
CA ALA A 450 0.69 5.79 -9.56
C ALA A 450 0.32 7.27 -9.29
N ILE A 451 0.98 8.19 -9.97
CA ILE A 451 0.77 9.64 -9.90
C ILE A 451 0.17 10.13 -11.21
N ASP A 452 -1.07 10.62 -11.16
CA ASP A 452 -1.79 11.13 -12.31
C ASP A 452 -1.31 12.52 -12.71
N VAL A 453 -1.08 12.71 -14.01
CA VAL A 453 -0.69 14.01 -14.57
C VAL A 453 -1.94 14.78 -14.97
N PRO A 454 -2.23 15.95 -14.37
CA PRO A 454 -3.38 16.76 -14.74
C PRO A 454 -3.20 17.41 -16.12
N ASP A 455 -4.30 17.84 -16.71
CA ASP A 455 -4.26 18.50 -18.01
C ASP A 455 -3.69 19.91 -17.95
N LYS A 456 -3.94 20.62 -16.86
CA LYS A 456 -3.52 22.01 -16.61
C LYS A 456 -3.16 22.18 -15.14
N ILE A 457 -2.24 23.09 -14.87
CA ILE A 457 -1.85 23.57 -13.54
C ILE A 457 -1.71 25.09 -13.56
#